data_24fa24a82e4ee6b95f4512d662dda1ff
#
_entry.id   24fa24a82e4ee6b95f4512d662dda1ff
#
_cell.length_a   1.000
_cell.length_b   1.000
_cell.length_c   1.000
_cell.angle_alpha   90.00
_cell.angle_beta   90.00
_cell.angle_gamma   90.00
#
_symmetry.space_group_name_H-M   'P 1'
#
loop_
_entity.id
_entity.type
_entity.pdbx_description
1 polymer ?
#
loop_
_entity_poly.entity_id
_entity_poly.type
_entity_poly.pdbx_seq_one_letter_code
_entity_poly.pdbx_strand_id
1 'polypeptide(L)'
;MRQKETTATTRFSLLPGSITRFFLLLIIVLLVTMGVMVQSAVNAWLKDKSYQIVDITHAIQKRVDTWRYVTWQIYDNIAATPSPSSGEGLQETRLKQDVYYLEKPRRKTEALIFGSHDNSTLEMTQRMSTYLDTLWGAENVPWSMYYLNGQDNSLVLISTLPLKDLRI
;
A
#
# COMPACT_ATOMS: atom_id res chain seq x y z
N MET A 1 23.58 -58.56 -65.71
CA MET A 1 23.40 -57.11 -65.73
C MET A 1 23.60 -56.58 -64.29
N ARG A 2 24.71 -55.93 -64.07
CA ARG A 2 25.13 -55.44 -62.78
C ARG A 2 25.08 -53.91 -62.82
N GLN A 3 24.07 -53.29 -62.20
CA GLN A 3 23.99 -51.83 -62.07
C GLN A 3 24.99 -51.38 -61.01
N LYS A 4 25.91 -50.53 -61.44
CA LYS A 4 26.83 -49.79 -60.57
C LYS A 4 26.09 -48.62 -60.02
N GLU A 5 25.76 -48.61 -58.71
CA GLU A 5 25.36 -47.43 -58.00
C GLU A 5 26.56 -46.49 -57.87
N THR A 6 26.43 -45.34 -58.53
CA THR A 6 27.38 -44.25 -58.39
C THR A 6 27.04 -43.42 -57.22
N THR A 7 27.65 -43.69 -56.07
CA THR A 7 27.59 -42.82 -54.89
C THR A 7 28.27 -41.48 -55.25
N ALA A 8 27.44 -40.46 -55.42
CA ALA A 8 27.89 -39.08 -55.54
C ALA A 8 28.40 -38.60 -54.17
N THR A 9 29.68 -38.80 -53.93
CA THR A 9 30.40 -38.13 -52.84
C THR A 9 30.50 -36.65 -53.17
N THR A 10 29.68 -35.82 -52.58
CA THR A 10 29.80 -34.40 -52.62
C THR A 10 31.13 -34.00 -51.97
N ARG A 11 32.13 -33.81 -52.84
CA ARG A 11 33.40 -33.23 -52.41
C ARG A 11 33.14 -31.78 -52.06
N PHE A 12 32.98 -31.47 -50.75
CA PHE A 12 33.23 -30.15 -50.24
C PHE A 12 34.71 -29.82 -50.60
N SER A 13 34.88 -29.09 -51.66
CA SER A 13 36.20 -28.57 -52.07
C SER A 13 36.64 -27.66 -50.89
N LEU A 14 37.77 -28.07 -50.29
CA LEU A 14 38.42 -27.31 -49.22
C LEU A 14 38.69 -25.88 -49.73
N LEU A 15 37.94 -24.95 -49.32
CA LEU A 15 38.19 -23.52 -49.43
C LEU A 15 39.62 -23.28 -48.96
N PRO A 16 40.46 -22.49 -49.75
CA PRO A 16 41.84 -22.26 -49.38
C PRO A 16 41.86 -21.76 -47.88
N GLY A 17 42.79 -22.33 -47.11
CA GLY A 17 42.79 -22.18 -45.62
C GLY A 17 42.77 -20.74 -45.10
N SER A 18 43.09 -19.75 -45.94
CA SER A 18 42.93 -18.33 -45.60
C SER A 18 41.49 -17.86 -45.57
N ILE A 19 40.62 -18.39 -46.46
CA ILE A 19 39.20 -18.04 -46.52
C ILE A 19 38.49 -18.63 -45.32
N THR A 20 38.81 -19.87 -44.95
CA THR A 20 38.21 -20.50 -43.74
C THR A 20 38.60 -19.76 -42.47
N ARG A 21 39.84 -19.30 -42.35
CA ARG A 21 40.29 -18.47 -41.20
C ARG A 21 39.61 -17.13 -41.16
N PHE A 22 39.39 -16.50 -42.32
CA PHE A 22 38.67 -15.25 -42.42
C PHE A 22 37.21 -15.39 -41.94
N PHE A 23 36.49 -16.43 -42.39
CA PHE A 23 35.13 -16.70 -41.93
C PHE A 23 35.05 -17.01 -40.43
N LEU A 24 36.02 -17.74 -39.91
CA LEU A 24 36.08 -18.06 -38.49
C LEU A 24 36.31 -16.80 -37.63
N LEU A 25 37.20 -15.91 -38.04
CA LEU A 25 37.41 -14.61 -37.43
C LEU A 25 36.15 -13.75 -37.47
N LEU A 26 35.45 -13.71 -38.60
CA LEU A 26 34.22 -12.96 -38.77
C LEU A 26 33.13 -13.47 -37.85
N ILE A 27 32.97 -14.79 -37.68
CA ILE A 27 32.03 -15.40 -36.72
C ILE A 27 32.41 -15.05 -35.31
N ILE A 28 33.68 -15.09 -34.92
CA ILE A 28 34.13 -14.74 -33.59
C ILE A 28 33.81 -13.26 -33.30
N VAL A 29 34.10 -12.34 -34.21
CA VAL A 29 33.80 -10.91 -34.06
C VAL A 29 32.29 -10.71 -33.91
N LEU A 30 31.46 -11.41 -34.67
CA LEU A 30 30.03 -11.32 -34.66
C LEU A 30 29.46 -11.84 -33.32
N LEU A 31 30.01 -12.95 -32.80
CA LEU A 31 29.62 -13.45 -31.46
C LEU A 31 30.02 -12.51 -30.33
N VAL A 32 31.21 -11.92 -30.39
CA VAL A 32 31.67 -10.95 -29.40
C VAL A 32 30.79 -9.70 -29.43
N THR A 33 30.51 -9.14 -30.61
CA THR A 33 29.65 -7.94 -30.73
C THR A 33 28.23 -8.23 -30.23
N MET A 34 27.69 -9.40 -30.58
CA MET A 34 26.37 -9.80 -30.07
C MET A 34 26.37 -9.96 -28.55
N GLY A 35 27.42 -10.57 -28.00
CA GLY A 35 27.59 -10.69 -26.54
C GLY A 35 27.62 -9.34 -25.83
N VAL A 36 28.38 -8.37 -26.35
CA VAL A 36 28.46 -7.01 -25.81
C VAL A 36 27.11 -6.29 -25.92
N MET A 37 26.40 -6.45 -27.04
CA MET A 37 25.07 -5.86 -27.21
C MET A 37 24.06 -6.41 -26.19
N VAL A 38 24.03 -7.73 -26.03
CA VAL A 38 23.12 -8.36 -25.03
C VAL A 38 23.46 -7.90 -23.61
N GLN A 39 24.73 -7.90 -23.26
CA GLN A 39 25.17 -7.44 -21.94
C GLN A 39 24.82 -5.97 -21.69
N SER A 40 25.01 -5.11 -22.69
CA SER A 40 24.62 -3.68 -22.61
C SER A 40 23.11 -3.52 -22.43
N ALA A 41 22.30 -4.27 -23.20
CA ALA A 41 20.85 -4.25 -23.10
C ALA A 41 20.36 -4.72 -21.71
N VAL A 42 20.94 -5.80 -21.20
CA VAL A 42 20.61 -6.32 -19.86
C VAL A 42 20.98 -5.31 -18.78
N ASN A 43 22.15 -4.71 -18.85
CA ASN A 43 22.60 -3.70 -17.89
C ASN A 43 21.70 -2.45 -17.94
N ALA A 44 21.31 -1.99 -19.13
CA ALA A 44 20.40 -0.87 -19.29
C ALA A 44 19.01 -1.19 -18.69
N TRP A 45 18.50 -2.38 -18.93
CA TRP A 45 17.22 -2.83 -18.37
C TRP A 45 17.26 -2.95 -16.85
N LEU A 46 18.31 -3.52 -16.28
CA LEU A 46 18.49 -3.63 -14.84
C LEU A 46 18.58 -2.25 -14.18
N LYS A 47 19.29 -1.32 -14.81
CA LYS A 47 19.42 0.04 -14.35
C LYS A 47 18.08 0.78 -14.35
N ASP A 48 17.31 0.64 -15.43
CA ASP A 48 15.96 1.22 -15.53
C ASP A 48 15.04 0.66 -14.45
N LYS A 49 15.02 -0.65 -14.22
CA LYS A 49 14.25 -1.29 -13.16
C LYS A 49 14.67 -0.85 -11.77
N SER A 50 15.96 -0.68 -11.54
CA SER A 50 16.48 -0.16 -10.28
C SER A 50 15.98 1.26 -10.00
N TYR A 51 15.98 2.16 -10.98
CA TYR A 51 15.43 3.49 -10.82
C TYR A 51 13.93 3.47 -10.53
N GLN A 52 13.15 2.65 -11.24
CA GLN A 52 11.72 2.53 -10.98
C GLN A 52 11.43 2.06 -9.54
N ILE A 53 12.20 1.12 -9.02
CA ILE A 53 12.06 0.64 -7.63
C ILE A 53 12.39 1.76 -6.64
N VAL A 54 13.46 2.51 -6.87
CA VAL A 54 13.85 3.65 -6.02
C VAL A 54 12.77 4.72 -6.02
N ASP A 55 12.23 5.08 -7.17
CA ASP A 55 11.16 6.08 -7.28
C ASP A 55 9.88 5.65 -6.56
N ILE A 56 9.49 4.38 -6.70
CA ILE A 56 8.34 3.82 -5.98
C ILE A 56 8.60 3.86 -4.46
N THR A 57 9.79 3.49 -4.03
CA THR A 57 10.17 3.53 -2.61
C THR A 57 10.10 4.94 -2.04
N HIS A 58 10.63 5.94 -2.76
CA HIS A 58 10.52 7.35 -2.35
C HIS A 58 9.08 7.84 -2.32
N ALA A 59 8.27 7.45 -3.31
CA ALA A 59 6.86 7.82 -3.34
C ALA A 59 6.08 7.23 -2.14
N ILE A 60 6.35 5.96 -1.81
CA ILE A 60 5.75 5.31 -0.63
C ILE A 60 6.23 5.99 0.64
N GLN A 61 7.54 6.21 0.80
CA GLN A 61 8.11 6.87 1.98
C GLN A 61 7.48 8.24 2.19
N LYS A 62 7.42 9.08 1.15
CA LYS A 62 6.78 10.40 1.21
C LYS A 62 5.31 10.31 1.61
N ARG A 63 4.59 9.31 1.11
CA ARG A 63 3.20 9.10 1.47
C ARG A 63 3.04 8.70 2.94
N VAL A 64 3.88 7.80 3.43
CA VAL A 64 3.90 7.38 4.85
C VAL A 64 4.22 8.57 5.75
N ASP A 65 5.22 9.38 5.43
CA ASP A 65 5.59 10.55 6.20
C ASP A 65 4.47 11.60 6.22
N THR A 66 3.80 11.80 5.07
CA THR A 66 2.62 12.67 4.99
C THR A 66 1.49 12.16 5.89
N TRP A 67 1.17 10.86 5.84
CA TRP A 67 0.15 10.27 6.70
C TRP A 67 0.50 10.39 8.18
N ARG A 68 1.76 10.16 8.54
CA ARG A 68 2.23 10.34 9.91
C ARG A 68 2.02 11.78 10.39
N TYR A 69 2.42 12.75 9.59
CA TYR A 69 2.24 14.17 9.91
C TYR A 69 0.75 14.53 10.07
N VAL A 70 -0.09 14.12 9.13
CA VAL A 70 -1.54 14.36 9.18
C VAL A 70 -2.16 13.71 10.42
N THR A 71 -1.76 12.49 10.76
CA THR A 71 -2.25 11.79 11.96
C THR A 71 -1.88 12.55 13.23
N TRP A 72 -0.65 13.04 13.36
CA TRP A 72 -0.24 13.86 14.49
C TRP A 72 -1.02 15.17 14.57
N GLN A 73 -1.21 15.84 13.44
CA GLN A 73 -1.97 17.08 13.39
C GLN A 73 -3.45 16.88 13.77
N ILE A 74 -4.05 15.77 13.34
CA ILE A 74 -5.42 15.40 13.74
C ILE A 74 -5.47 15.16 15.25
N TYR A 75 -4.51 14.40 15.81
CA TYR A 75 -4.45 14.13 17.24
C TYR A 75 -4.33 15.41 18.06
N ASP A 76 -3.43 16.31 17.69
CA ASP A 76 -3.26 17.61 18.37
C ASP A 76 -4.54 18.46 18.30
N ASN A 77 -5.23 18.46 17.18
CA ASN A 77 -6.49 19.17 17.01
C ASN A 77 -7.62 18.56 17.87
N ILE A 78 -7.67 17.22 17.95
CA ILE A 78 -8.63 16.54 18.83
C ILE A 78 -8.33 16.86 20.30
N ALA A 79 -7.07 16.82 20.70
CA ALA A 79 -6.65 17.13 22.06
C ALA A 79 -6.96 18.59 22.44
N ALA A 80 -6.85 19.52 21.49
CA ALA A 80 -7.20 20.93 21.66
C ALA A 80 -8.72 21.21 21.61
N THR A 81 -9.53 20.26 21.12
CA THR A 81 -10.98 20.41 21.08
C THR A 81 -11.55 20.43 22.50
N PRO A 82 -12.28 21.47 22.90
CA PRO A 82 -12.86 21.54 24.28
C PRO A 82 -13.80 20.36 24.47
N SER A 83 -13.75 19.77 25.67
CA SER A 83 -14.76 18.79 26.10
C SER A 83 -16.14 19.47 26.07
N PRO A 84 -17.14 18.86 25.42
CA PRO A 84 -18.47 19.42 25.40
C PRO A 84 -18.99 19.54 26.82
N SER A 85 -19.64 20.66 27.09
CA SER A 85 -20.26 20.92 28.39
C SER A 85 -21.25 19.81 28.76
N SER A 86 -21.32 19.48 30.04
CA SER A 86 -21.99 18.33 30.67
C SER A 86 -23.46 18.06 30.30
N GLY A 87 -24.07 18.82 29.41
CA GLY A 87 -25.47 18.66 28.99
C GLY A 87 -25.71 17.91 27.68
N GLU A 88 -24.67 17.71 26.90
CA GLU A 88 -24.74 17.03 25.57
C GLU A 88 -23.96 15.71 25.54
N GLY A 89 -24.06 14.92 26.60
CA GLY A 89 -23.34 13.67 26.74
C GLY A 89 -23.69 12.64 25.65
N LEU A 90 -22.70 11.83 25.29
CA LEU A 90 -22.94 10.62 24.54
C LEU A 90 -23.82 9.67 25.36
N GLN A 91 -24.88 9.16 24.74
CA GLN A 91 -25.68 8.11 25.35
C GLN A 91 -24.97 6.78 25.07
N GLU A 92 -24.59 6.12 26.15
CA GLU A 92 -23.91 4.82 26.08
C GLU A 92 -24.96 3.71 26.23
N THR A 93 -24.93 2.77 25.30
CA THR A 93 -25.74 1.57 25.32
C THR A 93 -24.85 0.34 25.19
N ARG A 94 -24.90 -0.55 26.18
CA ARG A 94 -24.16 -1.81 26.12
C ARG A 94 -24.85 -2.77 25.14
N LEU A 95 -24.17 -3.15 24.06
CA LEU A 95 -24.69 -4.10 23.05
C LEU A 95 -24.43 -5.55 23.41
N LYS A 96 -23.20 -5.85 23.83
CA LYS A 96 -22.74 -7.18 24.26
C LYS A 96 -21.74 -7.04 25.40
N GLN A 97 -21.19 -8.18 25.86
CA GLN A 97 -20.08 -8.16 26.81
C GLN A 97 -18.92 -7.37 26.19
N ASP A 98 -18.49 -6.32 26.91
CA ASP A 98 -17.37 -5.45 26.53
C ASP A 98 -17.51 -4.77 25.15
N VAL A 99 -18.76 -4.56 24.67
CA VAL A 99 -19.06 -3.77 23.47
C VAL A 99 -20.12 -2.73 23.82
N TYR A 100 -19.75 -1.47 23.67
CA TYR A 100 -20.56 -0.33 24.01
C TYR A 100 -20.80 0.54 22.78
N TYR A 101 -22.05 0.88 22.56
CA TYR A 101 -22.47 1.78 21.49
C TYR A 101 -22.75 3.15 22.07
N LEU A 102 -22.18 4.17 21.44
CA LEU A 102 -22.34 5.55 21.83
C LEU A 102 -22.97 6.33 20.69
N GLU A 103 -24.06 7.00 20.99
CA GLU A 103 -24.69 7.92 20.06
C GLU A 103 -24.89 9.30 20.71
N LYS A 104 -24.83 10.33 19.91
CA LYS A 104 -25.14 11.68 20.30
C LYS A 104 -26.42 12.12 19.60
N PRO A 105 -27.48 12.51 20.34
CA PRO A 105 -28.70 13.02 19.73
C PRO A 105 -28.41 14.13 18.73
N ARG A 106 -28.99 14.04 17.54
CA ARG A 106 -28.84 15.03 16.45
C ARG A 106 -27.44 15.12 15.79
N ARG A 107 -26.55 14.18 16.02
CA ARG A 107 -25.26 14.11 15.36
C ARG A 107 -25.23 12.91 14.40
N LYS A 108 -24.35 12.98 13.38
CA LYS A 108 -24.20 11.90 12.40
C LYS A 108 -23.15 10.86 12.81
N THR A 109 -22.29 11.22 13.74
CA THR A 109 -21.24 10.31 14.20
C THR A 109 -21.75 9.39 15.28
N GLU A 110 -21.50 8.10 15.07
CA GLU A 110 -21.71 7.04 16.04
C GLU A 110 -20.36 6.46 16.46
N ALA A 111 -20.29 5.90 17.67
CA ALA A 111 -19.07 5.25 18.12
C ALA A 111 -19.36 3.87 18.73
N LEU A 112 -18.38 2.98 18.58
CA LEU A 112 -18.33 1.68 19.26
C LEU A 112 -17.06 1.63 20.10
N ILE A 113 -17.18 1.22 21.35
CA ILE A 113 -16.05 0.92 22.21
C ILE A 113 -16.02 -0.58 22.45
N PHE A 114 -14.87 -1.18 22.21
CA PHE A 114 -14.57 -2.59 22.45
C PHE A 114 -13.59 -2.67 23.63
N GLY A 115 -13.93 -3.44 24.63
CA GLY A 115 -13.16 -3.60 25.85
C GLY A 115 -13.72 -2.78 27.03
N SER A 116 -13.18 -3.05 28.21
CA SER A 116 -13.47 -2.22 29.38
C SER A 116 -12.83 -0.84 29.19
N HIS A 117 -13.57 0.21 29.47
CA HIS A 117 -13.11 1.56 29.24
C HIS A 117 -13.36 2.43 30.50
N ASP A 118 -12.56 3.47 30.62
CA ASP A 118 -12.65 4.46 31.65
C ASP A 118 -13.23 5.80 31.16
N ASN A 119 -13.34 6.76 32.04
CA ASN A 119 -13.84 8.10 31.73
C ASN A 119 -12.91 8.82 30.71
N SER A 120 -11.62 8.53 30.70
CA SER A 120 -10.68 9.17 29.76
C SER A 120 -10.95 8.73 28.33
N THR A 121 -11.28 7.46 28.13
CA THR A 121 -11.70 6.92 26.83
C THR A 121 -13.02 7.53 26.36
N LEU A 122 -14.00 7.69 27.27
CA LEU A 122 -15.24 8.36 26.94
C LEU A 122 -15.03 9.82 26.55
N GLU A 123 -14.23 10.56 27.31
CA GLU A 123 -13.89 11.95 27.00
C GLU A 123 -13.19 12.09 25.65
N MET A 124 -12.19 11.24 25.36
CA MET A 124 -11.52 11.24 24.08
C MET A 124 -12.47 10.89 22.93
N THR A 125 -13.34 9.91 23.12
CA THR A 125 -14.37 9.53 22.14
C THR A 125 -15.29 10.72 21.86
N GLN A 126 -15.67 11.46 22.87
CA GLN A 126 -16.52 12.63 22.74
C GLN A 126 -15.83 13.79 21.99
N ARG A 127 -14.55 14.04 22.29
CA ARG A 127 -13.74 15.03 21.57
C ARG A 127 -13.56 14.64 20.09
N MET A 128 -13.23 13.38 19.81
CA MET A 128 -13.11 12.86 18.46
C MET A 128 -14.42 12.96 17.67
N SER A 129 -15.54 12.56 18.28
CA SER A 129 -16.85 12.68 17.67
C SER A 129 -17.20 14.13 17.34
N THR A 130 -16.94 15.06 18.27
CA THR A 130 -17.15 16.49 18.04
C THR A 130 -16.26 17.05 16.93
N TYR A 131 -15.00 16.65 16.90
CA TYR A 131 -14.05 17.03 15.85
C TYR A 131 -14.51 16.54 14.48
N LEU A 132 -14.90 15.27 14.37
CA LEU A 132 -15.40 14.68 13.13
C LEU A 132 -16.71 15.34 12.66
N ASP A 133 -17.64 15.60 13.55
CA ASP A 133 -18.88 16.28 13.24
C ASP A 133 -18.64 17.71 12.71
N THR A 134 -17.63 18.39 13.24
CA THR A 134 -17.30 19.76 12.84
C THR A 134 -16.61 19.83 11.49
N LEU A 135 -15.65 18.95 11.25
CA LEU A 135 -14.86 18.96 10.01
C LEU A 135 -15.54 18.28 8.84
N TRP A 136 -16.22 17.16 9.10
CA TRP A 136 -16.72 16.28 8.04
C TRP A 136 -18.23 16.10 8.04
N GLY A 137 -18.92 16.61 9.03
CA GLY A 137 -20.37 16.57 9.10
C GLY A 137 -21.08 17.36 8.01
N ALA A 138 -20.37 18.30 7.36
CA ALA A 138 -20.87 19.07 6.22
C ALA A 138 -20.65 18.33 4.87
N GLU A 139 -19.66 17.44 4.80
CA GLU A 139 -19.36 16.64 3.64
C GLU A 139 -20.01 15.27 3.81
N ASN A 140 -20.89 14.87 2.89
CA ASN A 140 -21.53 13.54 2.91
C ASN A 140 -20.56 12.40 2.55
N VAL A 141 -19.32 12.48 3.03
CA VAL A 141 -18.28 11.45 2.80
C VAL A 141 -18.31 10.48 3.97
N PRO A 142 -18.41 9.18 3.74
CA PRO A 142 -18.36 8.18 4.78
C PRO A 142 -16.93 8.08 5.33
N TRP A 143 -16.74 8.49 6.57
CA TRP A 143 -15.47 8.38 7.27
C TRP A 143 -15.59 7.47 8.48
N SER A 144 -14.53 6.73 8.73
CA SER A 144 -14.39 5.97 9.97
C SER A 144 -12.97 6.20 10.52
N MET A 145 -12.91 6.38 11.83
CA MET A 145 -11.67 6.56 12.57
C MET A 145 -11.66 5.58 13.73
N TYR A 146 -10.52 5.03 14.03
CA TYR A 146 -10.33 4.18 15.20
C TYR A 146 -9.19 4.72 16.07
N TYR A 147 -9.33 4.52 17.36
CA TYR A 147 -8.37 4.91 18.38
C TYR A 147 -8.16 3.75 19.34
N LEU A 148 -6.92 3.42 19.63
CA LEU A 148 -6.55 2.42 20.62
C LEU A 148 -6.02 3.16 21.86
N ASN A 149 -6.70 2.99 22.98
CA ASN A 149 -6.21 3.48 24.25
C ASN A 149 -5.33 2.42 24.92
N GLY A 150 -4.03 2.73 25.07
CA GLY A 150 -3.08 1.82 25.72
C GLY A 150 -3.18 1.77 27.24
N GLN A 151 -4.00 2.63 27.87
CA GLN A 151 -4.16 2.63 29.34
C GLN A 151 -5.18 1.58 29.80
N ASP A 152 -6.31 1.49 29.11
CA ASP A 152 -7.39 0.56 29.43
C ASP A 152 -7.56 -0.57 28.41
N ASN A 153 -6.70 -0.58 27.37
CA ASN A 153 -6.72 -1.53 26.25
C ASN A 153 -8.05 -1.54 25.47
N SER A 154 -8.77 -0.42 25.47
CA SER A 154 -9.99 -0.28 24.69
C SER A 154 -9.68 0.14 23.26
N LEU A 155 -10.52 -0.33 22.32
CA LEU A 155 -10.53 0.11 20.93
C LEU A 155 -11.81 0.90 20.69
N VAL A 156 -11.66 2.11 20.20
CA VAL A 156 -12.78 2.98 19.83
C VAL A 156 -12.85 3.09 18.33
N LEU A 157 -14.02 2.80 17.76
CA LEU A 157 -14.34 3.03 16.36
C LEU A 157 -15.39 4.15 16.30
N ILE A 158 -15.10 5.22 15.58
CA ILE A 158 -16.03 6.31 15.31
C ILE A 158 -16.31 6.38 13.83
N SER A 159 -17.58 6.50 13.46
CA SER A 159 -17.99 6.52 12.06
C SER A 159 -19.14 7.46 11.81
N THR A 160 -19.18 8.04 10.62
CA THR A 160 -20.35 8.74 10.08
C THR A 160 -21.34 7.78 9.41
N LEU A 161 -20.95 6.51 9.21
CA LEU A 161 -21.85 5.46 8.79
C LEU A 161 -22.55 4.85 10.00
N PRO A 162 -23.81 4.41 9.87
CA PRO A 162 -24.52 3.77 10.96
C PRO A 162 -23.79 2.51 11.41
N LEU A 163 -23.37 2.49 12.67
CA LEU A 163 -22.65 1.36 13.27
C LEU A 163 -23.61 0.37 13.94
N LYS A 164 -24.84 0.77 14.17
CA LYS A 164 -25.88 -0.05 14.83
C LYS A 164 -26.24 -1.32 14.07
N ASP A 165 -26.08 -1.28 12.74
CA ASP A 165 -26.37 -2.42 11.84
C ASP A 165 -25.15 -3.33 11.62
N LEU A 166 -24.01 -3.02 12.19
CA LEU A 166 -22.86 -3.91 12.16
C LEU A 166 -23.21 -5.20 12.92
N ARG A 167 -23.26 -6.31 12.21
CA ARG A 167 -23.38 -7.65 12.80
C ARG A 167 -22.06 -7.97 13.52
N ILE A 168 -22.02 -7.63 14.80
CA ILE A 168 -20.88 -7.93 15.69
C ILE A 168 -21.16 -9.25 16.42
#